data_6d0c840eab9c2f1eb42a04ff3a6dbe10
#
_entry.id   6d0c840eab9c2f1eb42a04ff3a6dbe10
#
_cell.length_a   1.000
_cell.length_b   1.000
_cell.length_c   1.000
_cell.angle_alpha   90.00
_cell.angle_beta   90.00
_cell.angle_gamma   90.00
#
_symmetry.space_group_name_H-M   'P 1'
#
loop_
_entity.id
_entity.type
_entity.pdbx_description
1 polymer ?
#
loop_
_entity_poly.entity_id
_entity_poly.type
_entity_poly.pdbx_seq_one_letter_code
_entity_poly.pdbx_strand_id
1 'polypeptide(L)'
;MKKTFITSLLISSALLNAKIELLDRIAIIVDDGVVMESQINKAMAALEEGYREQNIQLPPKDVLLDQIKERLIIEELQLQLADRAGVKISDAELNSTFSRLASNNQMSLEEFISFIETNGDSYEEVRETMRKEMRIQRIQRGRVNSNIEITEKEFE
;
A
#
# COMPACT_ATOMS: atom_id res chain seq x y z
N MET A 1 -35.75 5.88 -67.96
CA MET A 1 -34.89 6.69 -67.12
C MET A 1 -34.85 6.01 -65.72
N LYS A 2 -33.83 5.20 -65.45
CA LYS A 2 -33.68 4.47 -64.18
C LYS A 2 -32.69 5.26 -63.36
N LYS A 3 -33.12 5.81 -62.19
CA LYS A 3 -32.28 6.47 -61.23
C LYS A 3 -31.79 5.44 -60.26
N THR A 4 -30.47 5.09 -60.31
CA THR A 4 -29.79 4.25 -59.36
C THR A 4 -29.38 5.10 -58.16
N PHE A 5 -29.93 4.79 -56.96
CA PHE A 5 -29.52 5.35 -55.70
C PHE A 5 -28.30 4.54 -55.18
N ILE A 6 -27.14 5.17 -55.14
CA ILE A 6 -25.95 4.61 -54.50
C ILE A 6 -25.98 5.08 -53.06
N THR A 7 -26.31 4.15 -52.14
CA THR A 7 -26.23 4.38 -50.67
C THR A 7 -24.78 4.14 -50.23
N SER A 8 -24.05 5.22 -49.98
CA SER A 8 -22.69 5.17 -49.43
C SER A 8 -22.79 4.82 -47.95
N LEU A 9 -22.38 3.61 -47.59
CA LEU A 9 -22.25 3.14 -46.20
C LEU A 9 -20.95 3.67 -45.61
N LEU A 10 -21.04 4.77 -44.85
CA LEU A 10 -19.92 5.29 -44.03
C LEU A 10 -19.69 4.35 -42.83
N ILE A 11 -18.69 3.48 -42.94
CA ILE A 11 -18.17 2.69 -41.84
C ILE A 11 -17.35 3.65 -40.97
N SER A 12 -17.95 4.13 -39.89
CA SER A 12 -17.27 4.90 -38.85
C SER A 12 -16.42 3.92 -38.04
N SER A 13 -15.11 3.85 -38.32
CA SER A 13 -14.13 3.14 -37.51
C SER A 13 -13.97 3.88 -36.19
N ALA A 14 -14.69 3.45 -35.15
CA ALA A 14 -14.42 3.84 -33.79
C ALA A 14 -13.04 3.28 -33.41
N LEU A 15 -12.04 4.15 -33.35
CA LEU A 15 -10.73 3.85 -32.77
C LEU A 15 -10.95 3.58 -31.28
N LEU A 16 -11.10 2.31 -30.92
CA LEU A 16 -11.01 1.85 -29.55
C LEU A 16 -9.59 2.15 -29.07
N ASN A 17 -9.42 3.26 -28.36
CA ASN A 17 -8.23 3.49 -27.54
C ASN A 17 -8.25 2.48 -26.39
N ALA A 18 -7.77 1.25 -26.65
CA ALA A 18 -7.46 0.31 -25.59
C ALA A 18 -6.31 0.93 -24.79
N LYS A 19 -6.60 1.44 -23.59
CA LYS A 19 -5.59 1.81 -22.61
C LYS A 19 -4.85 0.52 -22.28
N ILE A 20 -3.61 0.40 -22.75
CA ILE A 20 -2.75 -0.72 -22.35
C ILE A 20 -2.42 -0.46 -20.88
N GLU A 21 -3.19 -1.09 -20.00
CA GLU A 21 -2.87 -1.13 -18.58
C GLU A 21 -1.68 -2.07 -18.45
N LEU A 22 -0.52 -1.51 -18.14
CA LEU A 22 0.68 -2.30 -17.91
C LEU A 22 0.40 -3.18 -16.68
N LEU A 23 0.25 -4.47 -16.90
CA LEU A 23 0.14 -5.43 -15.81
C LEU A 23 1.43 -5.35 -14.98
N ASP A 24 1.26 -5.20 -13.67
CA ASP A 24 2.38 -5.17 -12.73
C ASP A 24 3.13 -6.50 -12.76
N ARG A 25 4.44 -6.46 -12.53
CA ARG A 25 5.29 -7.65 -12.59
C ARG A 25 5.66 -8.13 -11.21
N ILE A 26 5.70 -9.45 -11.04
CA ILE A 26 6.23 -10.08 -9.84
C ILE A 26 7.73 -9.85 -9.82
N ALA A 27 8.22 -9.17 -8.78
CA ALA A 27 9.64 -8.93 -8.57
C ALA A 27 10.26 -10.00 -7.65
N ILE A 28 9.54 -10.43 -6.62
CA ILE A 28 10.03 -11.41 -5.64
C ILE A 28 8.87 -12.34 -5.27
N ILE A 29 9.15 -13.64 -5.15
CA ILE A 29 8.23 -14.63 -4.59
C ILE A 29 8.64 -14.86 -3.13
N VAL A 30 7.67 -14.76 -2.21
CA VAL A 30 7.90 -14.86 -0.76
C VAL A 30 6.91 -15.87 -0.18
N ASP A 31 7.34 -17.11 -0.02
CA ASP A 31 6.48 -18.23 0.44
C ASP A 31 5.21 -18.34 -0.41
N ASP A 32 4.02 -18.09 0.16
CA ASP A 32 2.73 -18.14 -0.53
C ASP A 32 2.33 -16.81 -1.20
N GLY A 33 3.14 -15.76 -1.07
CA GLY A 33 2.86 -14.41 -1.56
C GLY A 33 3.92 -13.86 -2.52
N VAL A 34 3.75 -12.61 -2.91
CA VAL A 34 4.63 -11.94 -3.87
C VAL A 34 4.86 -10.47 -3.49
N VAL A 35 6.04 -9.97 -3.85
CA VAL A 35 6.33 -8.53 -3.91
C VAL A 35 6.31 -8.11 -5.37
N MET A 36 5.52 -7.09 -5.68
CA MET A 36 5.38 -6.56 -7.03
C MET A 36 6.44 -5.49 -7.33
N GLU A 37 6.80 -5.32 -8.60
CA GLU A 37 7.75 -4.29 -9.04
C GLU A 37 7.26 -2.88 -8.71
N SER A 38 5.96 -2.62 -8.82
CA SER A 38 5.34 -1.34 -8.45
C SER A 38 5.53 -1.00 -6.97
N GLN A 39 5.47 -2.00 -6.07
CA GLN A 39 5.69 -1.80 -4.64
C GLN A 39 7.14 -1.36 -4.36
N ILE A 40 8.11 -1.97 -5.02
CA ILE A 40 9.53 -1.59 -4.92
C ILE A 40 9.73 -0.16 -5.44
N ASN A 41 9.16 0.17 -6.59
CA ASN A 41 9.28 1.49 -7.20
C ASN A 41 8.61 2.58 -6.33
N LYS A 42 7.41 2.32 -5.79
CA LYS A 42 6.71 3.24 -4.87
C LYS A 42 7.52 3.46 -3.59
N ALA A 43 8.07 2.39 -3.02
CA ALA A 43 8.91 2.48 -1.82
C ALA A 43 10.23 3.24 -2.07
N MET A 44 10.84 3.07 -3.25
CA MET A 44 12.03 3.81 -3.65
C MET A 44 11.73 5.30 -3.78
N ALA A 45 10.66 5.66 -4.49
CA ALA A 45 10.26 7.06 -4.68
C ALA A 45 9.97 7.76 -3.34
N ALA A 46 9.25 7.09 -2.43
CA ALA A 46 8.96 7.63 -1.10
C ALA A 46 10.23 7.84 -0.26
N LEU A 47 11.19 6.91 -0.37
CA LEU A 47 12.46 7.02 0.34
C LEU A 47 13.32 8.16 -0.21
N GLU A 48 13.43 8.27 -1.54
CA GLU A 48 14.15 9.35 -2.22
C GLU A 48 13.57 10.73 -1.85
N GLU A 49 12.24 10.85 -1.78
CA GLU A 49 11.57 12.07 -1.34
C GLU A 49 11.90 12.42 0.10
N GLY A 50 11.80 11.45 1.03
CA GLY A 50 12.13 11.68 2.44
C GLY A 50 13.59 12.13 2.66
N TYR A 51 14.54 11.60 1.89
CA TYR A 51 15.94 12.06 1.93
C TYR A 51 16.08 13.49 1.41
N ARG A 52 15.36 13.84 0.33
CA ARG A 52 15.37 15.18 -0.28
C ARG A 52 14.79 16.23 0.68
N GLU A 53 13.66 15.93 1.32
CA GLU A 53 13.04 16.84 2.29
C GLU A 53 13.92 17.12 3.49
N GLN A 54 14.68 16.13 3.93
CA GLN A 54 15.60 16.25 5.06
C GLN A 54 16.97 16.83 4.66
N ASN A 55 17.21 17.13 3.36
CA ASN A 55 18.50 17.53 2.81
C ASN A 55 19.65 16.57 3.17
N ILE A 56 19.36 15.27 3.24
CA ILE A 56 20.33 14.21 3.51
C ILE A 56 20.79 13.59 2.20
N GLN A 57 22.08 13.30 2.08
CA GLN A 57 22.62 12.64 0.91
C GLN A 57 22.11 11.20 0.79
N LEU A 58 21.59 10.83 -0.39
CA LEU A 58 21.15 9.47 -0.65
C LEU A 58 22.33 8.49 -0.62
N PRO A 59 22.15 7.32 0.00
CA PRO A 59 23.04 6.17 -0.19
C PRO A 59 23.06 5.70 -1.64
N PRO A 60 24.03 4.86 -2.04
CA PRO A 60 24.03 4.24 -3.36
C PRO A 60 22.71 3.50 -3.65
N LYS A 61 22.25 3.60 -4.90
CA LYS A 61 20.92 3.09 -5.29
C LYS A 61 20.75 1.58 -5.09
N ASP A 62 21.80 0.81 -5.28
CA ASP A 62 21.85 -0.63 -5.05
C ASP A 62 21.62 -0.97 -3.56
N VAL A 63 22.26 -0.22 -2.66
CA VAL A 63 22.07 -0.38 -1.20
C VAL A 63 20.63 -0.09 -0.80
N LEU A 64 20.04 1.01 -1.32
CA LEU A 64 18.65 1.37 -1.05
C LEU A 64 17.68 0.30 -1.59
N LEU A 65 17.96 -0.20 -2.80
CA LEU A 65 17.12 -1.22 -3.42
C LEU A 65 17.12 -2.51 -2.62
N ASP A 66 18.27 -2.94 -2.11
CA ASP A 66 18.36 -4.16 -1.29
C ASP A 66 17.66 -3.98 0.05
N GLN A 67 17.80 -2.83 0.71
CA GLN A 67 17.06 -2.52 1.94
C GLN A 67 15.53 -2.50 1.73
N ILE A 68 15.06 -1.94 0.61
CA ILE A 68 13.65 -1.92 0.27
C ILE A 68 13.12 -3.34 0.03
N LYS A 69 13.85 -4.15 -0.74
CA LYS A 69 13.46 -5.55 -0.99
C LYS A 69 13.37 -6.34 0.31
N GLU A 70 14.37 -6.24 1.18
CA GLU A 70 14.37 -6.92 2.47
C GLU A 70 13.17 -6.49 3.33
N ARG A 71 12.89 -5.19 3.42
CA ARG A 71 11.73 -4.67 4.15
C ARG A 71 10.43 -5.22 3.60
N LEU A 72 10.23 -5.22 2.27
CA LEU A 72 9.00 -5.71 1.64
C LEU A 72 8.82 -7.23 1.81
N ILE A 73 9.91 -7.99 1.78
CA ILE A 73 9.90 -9.44 2.08
C ILE A 73 9.43 -9.67 3.52
N ILE A 74 10.00 -8.95 4.49
CA ILE A 74 9.62 -9.07 5.89
C ILE A 74 8.15 -8.67 6.10
N GLU A 75 7.70 -7.59 5.47
CA GLU A 75 6.31 -7.14 5.51
C GLU A 75 5.36 -8.23 4.98
N GLU A 76 5.67 -8.83 3.82
CA GLU A 76 4.88 -9.90 3.23
C GLU A 76 4.81 -11.14 4.16
N LEU A 77 5.94 -11.58 4.72
CA LEU A 77 5.97 -12.69 5.68
C LEU A 77 5.12 -12.41 6.94
N GLN A 78 5.13 -11.17 7.43
CA GLN A 78 4.31 -10.76 8.58
C GLN A 78 2.82 -10.75 8.23
N LEU A 79 2.44 -10.32 7.02
CA LEU A 79 1.06 -10.38 6.55
C LEU A 79 0.56 -11.81 6.40
N GLN A 80 1.34 -12.72 5.85
CA GLN A 80 1.01 -14.13 5.77
C GLN A 80 0.85 -14.75 7.17
N LEU A 81 1.72 -14.37 8.10
CA LEU A 81 1.58 -14.80 9.49
C LEU A 81 0.28 -14.26 10.11
N ALA A 82 -0.10 -13.01 9.82
CA ALA A 82 -1.36 -12.43 10.27
C ALA A 82 -2.56 -13.18 9.67
N ASP A 83 -2.48 -13.61 8.40
CA ASP A 83 -3.50 -14.41 7.76
C ASP A 83 -3.64 -15.78 8.41
N ARG A 84 -2.55 -16.49 8.63
CA ARG A 84 -2.53 -17.79 9.32
C ARG A 84 -3.06 -17.70 10.74
N ALA A 85 -2.83 -16.59 11.43
CA ALA A 85 -3.35 -16.33 12.77
C ALA A 85 -4.79 -15.80 12.80
N GLY A 86 -5.43 -15.61 11.64
CA GLY A 86 -6.80 -15.09 11.54
C GLY A 86 -6.94 -13.63 11.97
N VAL A 87 -5.85 -12.85 11.95
CA VAL A 87 -5.86 -11.43 12.35
C VAL A 87 -6.57 -10.59 11.30
N LYS A 88 -7.69 -9.98 11.69
CA LYS A 88 -8.49 -9.09 10.86
C LYS A 88 -8.63 -7.73 11.53
N ILE A 89 -8.65 -6.68 10.72
CA ILE A 89 -8.95 -5.31 11.14
C ILE A 89 -10.31 -4.95 10.55
N SER A 90 -11.27 -4.65 11.41
CA SER A 90 -12.61 -4.23 10.99
C SER A 90 -12.61 -2.80 10.46
N ASP A 91 -13.62 -2.47 9.64
CA ASP A 91 -13.78 -1.09 9.15
C ASP A 91 -14.03 -0.11 10.28
N ALA A 92 -14.71 -0.54 11.35
CA ALA A 92 -14.93 0.30 12.53
C ALA A 92 -13.61 0.67 13.22
N GLU A 93 -12.68 -0.30 13.40
CA GLU A 93 -11.35 -0.04 13.96
C GLU A 93 -10.54 0.89 13.07
N LEU A 94 -10.60 0.67 11.76
CA LEU A 94 -9.89 1.49 10.78
C LEU A 94 -10.43 2.92 10.79
N ASN A 95 -11.76 3.11 10.76
CA ASN A 95 -12.41 4.43 10.85
C ASN A 95 -12.03 5.15 12.15
N SER A 96 -12.03 4.44 13.28
CA SER A 96 -11.61 5.00 14.57
C SER A 96 -10.13 5.46 14.53
N THR A 97 -9.27 4.71 13.86
CA THR A 97 -7.86 5.10 13.68
C THR A 97 -7.72 6.36 12.83
N PHE A 98 -8.44 6.45 11.71
CA PHE A 98 -8.44 7.65 10.87
C PHE A 98 -9.01 8.87 11.58
N SER A 99 -10.12 8.72 12.35
CA SER A 99 -10.68 9.81 13.15
C SER A 99 -9.70 10.32 14.21
N ARG A 100 -8.94 9.42 14.83
CA ARG A 100 -7.89 9.80 15.79
C ARG A 100 -6.71 10.52 15.10
N LEU A 101 -6.29 10.06 13.93
CA LEU A 101 -5.24 10.73 13.15
C LEU A 101 -5.68 12.14 12.73
N ALA A 102 -6.90 12.29 12.24
CA ALA A 102 -7.48 13.59 11.92
C ALA A 102 -7.48 14.51 13.14
N SER A 103 -7.99 14.04 14.29
CA SER A 103 -8.03 14.81 15.54
C SER A 103 -6.64 15.21 16.02
N ASN A 104 -5.64 14.34 15.91
CA ASN A 104 -4.24 14.65 16.25
C ASN A 104 -3.64 15.76 15.38
N ASN A 105 -4.16 15.89 14.14
CA ASN A 105 -3.79 16.96 13.21
C ASN A 105 -4.74 18.16 13.28
N GLN A 106 -5.64 18.23 14.29
CA GLN A 106 -6.63 19.30 14.48
C GLN A 106 -7.59 19.45 13.28
N MET A 107 -7.90 18.33 12.63
CA MET A 107 -8.80 18.23 11.46
C MET A 107 -10.03 17.39 11.79
N SER A 108 -11.13 17.65 11.12
CA SER A 108 -12.24 16.68 11.01
C SER A 108 -11.80 15.52 10.10
N LEU A 109 -12.55 14.41 10.09
CA LEU A 109 -12.25 13.29 9.22
C LEU A 109 -12.36 13.68 7.73
N GLU A 110 -13.36 14.49 7.38
CA GLU A 110 -13.57 14.99 6.01
C GLU A 110 -12.41 15.87 5.54
N GLU A 111 -11.93 16.78 6.40
CA GLU A 111 -10.76 17.62 6.11
C GLU A 111 -9.51 16.78 5.94
N PHE A 112 -9.34 15.75 6.76
CA PHE A 112 -8.19 14.84 6.66
C PHE A 112 -8.21 14.01 5.38
N ILE A 113 -9.38 13.50 4.95
CA ILE A 113 -9.55 12.82 3.67
C ILE A 113 -9.21 13.76 2.53
N SER A 114 -9.77 14.98 2.53
CA SER A 114 -9.50 15.98 1.50
C SER A 114 -8.00 16.37 1.45
N PHE A 115 -7.34 16.41 2.59
CA PHE A 115 -5.90 16.66 2.68
C PHE A 115 -5.09 15.55 1.99
N ILE A 116 -5.41 14.28 2.23
CA ILE A 116 -4.77 13.13 1.57
C ILE A 116 -4.92 13.24 0.05
N GLU A 117 -6.15 13.47 -0.44
CA GLU A 117 -6.45 13.53 -1.86
C GLU A 117 -5.83 14.76 -2.55
N THR A 118 -5.76 15.90 -1.86
CA THR A 118 -5.13 17.12 -2.39
C THR A 118 -3.60 16.95 -2.53
N ASN A 119 -2.99 16.11 -1.67
CA ASN A 119 -1.57 15.78 -1.77
C ASN A 119 -1.27 14.74 -2.86
N GLY A 120 -2.29 14.24 -3.58
CA GLY A 120 -2.16 13.33 -4.72
C GLY A 120 -2.22 11.85 -4.35
N ASP A 121 -2.50 11.53 -3.09
CA ASP A 121 -2.70 10.15 -2.63
C ASP A 121 -4.17 9.74 -2.76
N SER A 122 -4.42 8.46 -3.02
CA SER A 122 -5.75 7.89 -2.94
C SER A 122 -6.09 7.55 -1.50
N TYR A 123 -7.21 8.10 -0.97
CA TYR A 123 -7.68 7.75 0.38
C TYR A 123 -7.86 6.23 0.54
N GLU A 124 -8.37 5.54 -0.49
CA GLU A 124 -8.54 4.10 -0.45
C GLU A 124 -7.20 3.35 -0.34
N GLU A 125 -6.17 3.77 -1.09
CA GLU A 125 -4.83 3.18 -0.99
C GLU A 125 -4.20 3.40 0.39
N VAL A 126 -4.33 4.62 0.94
CA VAL A 126 -3.85 4.93 2.30
C VAL A 126 -4.60 4.10 3.34
N ARG A 127 -5.90 3.90 3.14
CA ARG A 127 -6.75 3.06 4.01
C ARG A 127 -6.29 1.60 4.02
N GLU A 128 -6.03 1.02 2.85
CA GLU A 128 -5.53 -0.37 2.76
C GLU A 128 -4.11 -0.51 3.31
N THR A 129 -3.25 0.47 3.10
CA THR A 129 -1.91 0.50 3.71
C THR A 129 -2.01 0.52 5.24
N MET A 130 -2.87 1.37 5.81
CA MET A 130 -3.12 1.41 7.25
C MET A 130 -3.66 0.08 7.79
N ARG A 131 -4.55 -0.59 7.04
CA ARG A 131 -5.07 -1.91 7.39
C ARG A 131 -3.96 -2.96 7.52
N LYS A 132 -3.03 -2.98 6.54
CA LYS A 132 -1.86 -3.86 6.56
C LYS A 132 -0.96 -3.59 7.77
N GLU A 133 -0.63 -2.33 8.01
CA GLU A 133 0.19 -1.92 9.16
C GLU A 133 -0.44 -2.31 10.50
N MET A 134 -1.74 -2.10 10.67
CA MET A 134 -2.46 -2.50 11.88
C MET A 134 -2.46 -4.02 12.08
N ARG A 135 -2.54 -4.82 11.01
CA ARG A 135 -2.42 -6.29 11.07
C ARG A 135 -1.03 -6.72 11.54
N ILE A 136 0.01 -6.13 10.96
CA ILE A 136 1.42 -6.38 11.33
C ILE A 136 1.66 -6.03 12.80
N GLN A 137 1.24 -4.83 13.22
CA GLN A 137 1.36 -4.41 14.62
C GLN A 137 0.64 -5.36 15.58
N ARG A 138 -0.52 -5.89 15.20
CA ARG A 138 -1.29 -6.83 16.04
C ARG A 138 -0.55 -8.14 16.22
N ILE A 139 0.06 -8.68 15.15
CA ILE A 139 0.89 -9.88 15.22
C ILE A 139 2.15 -9.66 16.07
N GLN A 140 2.83 -8.54 15.86
CA GLN A 140 4.04 -8.22 16.63
C GLN A 140 3.74 -8.11 18.13
N ARG A 141 2.67 -7.40 18.51
CA ARG A 141 2.22 -7.28 19.90
C ARG A 141 1.82 -8.62 20.51
N GLY A 142 1.12 -9.46 19.75
CA GLY A 142 0.72 -10.79 20.20
C GLY A 142 1.93 -11.68 20.52
N ARG A 143 2.96 -11.64 19.68
CA ARG A 143 4.21 -12.40 19.88
C ARG A 143 5.03 -11.89 21.08
N VAL A 144 5.14 -10.57 21.23
CA VAL A 144 5.83 -9.99 22.38
C VAL A 144 5.15 -10.43 23.69
N ASN A 145 3.82 -10.29 23.77
CA ASN A 145 3.07 -10.68 24.96
C ASN A 145 3.13 -12.18 25.28
N SER A 146 3.23 -13.05 24.27
CA SER A 146 3.35 -14.49 24.47
C SER A 146 4.76 -14.94 24.89
N ASN A 147 5.78 -14.12 24.62
CA ASN A 147 7.18 -14.41 24.97
C ASN A 147 7.62 -13.74 26.28
N ILE A 148 6.82 -12.81 26.83
CA ILE A 148 7.06 -12.20 28.14
C ILE A 148 6.18 -12.93 29.16
N GLU A 149 6.53 -14.14 29.54
CA GLU A 149 6.12 -14.72 30.81
C GLU A 149 7.07 -14.17 31.88
N ILE A 150 6.68 -13.10 32.56
CA ILE A 150 7.31 -12.64 33.78
C ILE A 150 6.98 -13.70 34.83
N THR A 151 7.88 -14.63 35.06
CA THR A 151 7.75 -15.57 36.19
C THR A 151 7.89 -14.76 37.48
N GLU A 152 6.91 -14.90 38.41
CA GLU A 152 6.92 -14.27 39.75
C GLU A 152 8.21 -14.54 40.55
N LYS A 153 9.10 -15.42 40.07
CA LYS A 153 10.40 -15.74 40.66
C LYS A 153 11.51 -14.73 40.46
N GLU A 154 11.32 -13.70 39.65
CA GLU A 154 12.33 -12.66 39.41
C GLU A 154 12.19 -11.43 40.31
N PHE A 155 11.24 -11.45 41.28
CA PHE A 155 11.00 -10.37 42.23
C PHE A 155 11.29 -10.70 43.68
N GLU A 156 12.09 -11.77 44.01
CA GLU A 156 12.60 -12.02 45.34
C GLU A 156 14.08 -11.68 45.49
#